data_590b758a300f684b9d8877e642c77928
#
_entry.id   590b758a300f684b9d8877e642c77928
#
_cell.length_a   1.000
_cell.length_b   1.000
_cell.length_c   1.000
_cell.angle_alpha   90.00
_cell.angle_beta   90.00
_cell.angle_gamma   90.00
#
_symmetry.space_group_name_H-M   'P 1'
#
loop_
_entity.id
_entity.type
_entity.pdbx_description
1 polymer ?
#
loop_
_entity_poly.entity_id
_entity_poly.type
_entity_poly.pdbx_seq_one_letter_code
_entity_poly.pdbx_strand_id
1 'polypeptide(L)'
;DMIGYNKNGVVDIETNRNFEDLAKWKSKLTNTYTSLKPLITMPAWGSDHVPFLQNGVPAILTIEHWKTKTPCYHRGCDKPETINYEYLMEILKLNIASSYLKLIY
;
A
#
# COMPACT_ATOMS: atom_id res chain seq x y z
N ASP A 1 0.47 -4.53 3.89
CA ASP A 1 1.69 -5.14 4.37
C ASP A 1 2.83 -4.12 4.34
N MET A 2 3.77 -4.21 5.29
CA MET A 2 4.95 -3.32 5.37
C MET A 2 4.55 -1.83 5.27
N ILE A 3 3.98 -1.28 6.33
CA ILE A 3 3.47 0.09 6.34
C ILE A 3 4.15 0.97 7.39
N GLY A 4 5.33 0.57 7.84
CA GLY A 4 6.00 1.20 8.98
C GLY A 4 7.27 1.99 8.67
N TYR A 5 7.85 1.88 7.49
CA TYR A 5 9.09 2.59 7.16
C TYR A 5 8.85 3.64 6.09
N ASN A 6 9.26 4.86 6.38
CA ASN A 6 9.11 5.99 5.47
C ASN A 6 10.46 6.65 5.20
N LYS A 7 10.81 6.77 3.92
CA LYS A 7 11.99 7.55 3.50
C LYS A 7 11.62 8.84 2.79
N ASN A 8 10.62 8.81 1.92
CA ASN A 8 10.30 9.92 1.02
C ASN A 8 8.80 10.23 0.88
N GLY A 9 7.97 9.68 1.76
CA GLY A 9 6.52 9.93 1.74
C GLY A 9 5.76 9.24 0.61
N VAL A 10 6.36 8.25 -0.04
CA VAL A 10 5.73 7.50 -1.12
C VAL A 10 5.08 6.23 -0.57
N VAL A 11 3.90 5.90 -1.07
CA VAL A 11 3.22 4.62 -0.82
C VAL A 11 2.97 3.93 -2.15
N ASP A 12 3.35 2.66 -2.24
CA ASP A 12 3.09 1.85 -3.43
C ASP A 12 1.68 1.25 -3.34
N ILE A 13 0.98 1.31 -4.46
CA ILE A 13 -0.33 0.68 -4.65
C ILE A 13 -0.15 -0.35 -5.75
N GLU A 14 -0.07 -1.62 -5.36
CA GLU A 14 0.32 -2.69 -6.27
C GLU A 14 -0.87 -3.56 -6.66
N THR A 15 -1.01 -3.82 -7.95
CA THR A 15 -2.02 -4.72 -8.50
C THR A 15 -1.56 -5.23 -9.86
N ASN A 16 -2.44 -5.93 -10.58
CA ASN A 16 -2.21 -6.34 -11.96
C ASN A 16 -2.93 -5.39 -12.94
N ARG A 17 -2.49 -5.39 -14.18
CA ARG A 17 -2.99 -4.47 -15.22
C ARG A 17 -4.51 -4.54 -15.40
N ASN A 18 -5.10 -5.73 -15.32
CA ASN A 18 -6.55 -5.88 -15.46
C ASN A 18 -7.36 -5.21 -14.34
N PHE A 19 -6.72 -4.85 -13.23
CA PHE A 19 -7.35 -4.12 -12.12
C PHE A 19 -6.74 -2.74 -11.89
N GLU A 20 -6.09 -2.18 -12.91
CA GLU A 20 -5.43 -0.87 -12.82
C GLU A 20 -6.40 0.24 -12.40
N ASP A 21 -7.65 0.18 -12.83
CA ASP A 21 -8.64 1.20 -12.46
C ASP A 21 -8.89 1.24 -10.95
N LEU A 22 -8.83 0.10 -10.29
CA LEU A 22 -8.94 0.03 -8.83
C LEU A 22 -7.75 0.72 -8.16
N ALA A 23 -6.53 0.53 -8.69
CA ALA A 23 -5.34 1.21 -8.20
C ALA A 23 -5.41 2.72 -8.44
N LYS A 24 -5.89 3.15 -9.59
CA LYS A 24 -6.11 4.58 -9.90
C LYS A 24 -7.11 5.21 -8.94
N TRP A 25 -8.19 4.52 -8.65
CA TRP A 25 -9.18 4.98 -7.67
C TRP A 25 -8.53 5.15 -6.29
N LYS A 26 -7.77 4.17 -5.82
CA LYS A 26 -7.10 4.26 -4.51
C LYS A 26 -6.01 5.34 -4.49
N SER A 27 -5.34 5.55 -5.61
CA SER A 27 -4.37 6.65 -5.77
C SER A 27 -5.03 8.02 -5.57
N LYS A 28 -6.23 8.22 -6.11
CA LYS A 28 -7.00 9.46 -5.88
C LYS A 28 -7.35 9.63 -4.40
N LEU A 29 -7.75 8.56 -3.73
CA LEU A 29 -8.03 8.61 -2.29
C LEU A 29 -6.78 8.95 -1.48
N THR A 30 -5.63 8.45 -1.89
CA THR A 30 -4.35 8.79 -1.25
C THR A 30 -4.12 10.30 -1.28
N ASN A 31 -4.30 10.92 -2.43
CA ASN A 31 -4.16 12.37 -2.58
C ASN A 31 -5.19 13.17 -1.79
N THR A 32 -6.40 12.62 -1.60
CA THR A 32 -7.49 13.30 -0.90
C THR A 32 -7.34 13.23 0.61
N TYR A 33 -6.99 12.08 1.15
CA TYR A 33 -7.06 11.81 2.58
C TYR A 33 -5.71 11.76 3.29
N THR A 34 -4.61 11.80 2.55
CA THR A 34 -3.27 11.71 3.13
C THR A 34 -2.32 12.72 2.54
N SER A 35 -1.17 12.90 3.20
CA SER A 35 -0.03 13.67 2.69
C SER A 35 0.92 12.83 1.84
N LEU A 36 0.64 11.54 1.65
CA LEU A 36 1.52 10.63 0.93
C LEU A 36 1.39 10.79 -0.58
N LYS A 37 2.45 10.39 -1.29
CA LYS A 37 2.50 10.34 -2.76
C LYS A 37 2.24 8.92 -3.22
N PRO A 38 1.12 8.63 -3.91
CA PRO A 38 0.84 7.30 -4.42
C PRO A 38 1.69 6.97 -5.63
N LEU A 39 2.17 5.74 -5.71
CA LEU A 39 2.81 5.18 -6.88
C LEU A 39 2.14 3.85 -7.21
N ILE A 40 1.53 3.78 -8.40
CA ILE A 40 0.93 2.53 -8.88
C ILE A 40 2.03 1.64 -9.41
N THR A 41 2.11 0.41 -8.93
CA THR A 41 3.10 -0.58 -9.35
C THR A 41 2.42 -1.84 -9.90
N MET A 42 2.99 -2.40 -10.95
CA MET A 42 2.53 -3.60 -11.65
C MET A 42 3.72 -4.34 -12.25
N PRO A 43 3.67 -5.66 -12.41
CA PRO A 43 2.64 -6.58 -11.92
C PRO A 43 2.75 -6.83 -10.43
N ALA A 44 1.70 -7.46 -9.87
CA ALA A 44 1.70 -7.88 -8.47
C ALA A 44 2.59 -9.10 -8.27
N TRP A 45 3.35 -9.12 -7.17
CA TRP A 45 4.15 -10.29 -6.81
C TRP A 45 4.43 -10.32 -5.30
N GLY A 46 4.57 -11.54 -4.80
CA GLY A 46 5.20 -11.78 -3.50
C GLY A 46 4.40 -11.46 -2.24
N SER A 47 3.07 -11.25 -2.30
CA SER A 47 2.27 -11.00 -1.10
C SER A 47 0.86 -11.60 -1.19
N ASP A 48 0.05 -11.37 -0.16
CA ASP A 48 -1.24 -12.04 0.05
C ASP A 48 -2.31 -11.65 -0.99
N HIS A 49 -2.15 -10.55 -1.71
CA HIS A 49 -3.06 -10.15 -2.78
C HIS A 49 -2.92 -11.00 -4.04
N VAL A 50 -1.76 -11.64 -4.22
CA VAL A 50 -1.46 -12.41 -5.44
C VAL A 50 -2.44 -13.57 -5.67
N PRO A 51 -2.77 -14.43 -4.68
CA PRO A 51 -3.73 -15.51 -4.90
C PRO A 51 -5.12 -15.02 -5.34
N PHE A 52 -5.57 -13.87 -4.83
CA PHE A 52 -6.84 -13.28 -5.26
C PHE A 52 -6.78 -12.86 -6.73
N LEU A 53 -5.72 -12.16 -7.11
CA LEU A 53 -5.52 -11.70 -8.48
C LEU A 53 -5.40 -12.87 -9.46
N GLN A 54 -4.71 -13.95 -9.07
CA GLN A 54 -4.58 -15.15 -9.88
C GLN A 54 -5.91 -15.86 -10.12
N ASN A 55 -6.88 -15.67 -9.22
CA ASN A 55 -8.22 -16.22 -9.35
C ASN A 55 -9.23 -15.21 -9.91
N GLY A 56 -8.76 -14.13 -10.49
CA GLY A 56 -9.62 -13.12 -11.12
C GLY A 56 -10.37 -12.22 -10.15
N VAL A 57 -9.95 -12.19 -8.88
CA VAL A 57 -10.57 -11.36 -7.85
C VAL A 57 -9.79 -10.06 -7.71
N PRO A 58 -10.46 -8.89 -7.80
CA PRO A 58 -9.79 -7.60 -7.62
C PRO A 58 -9.15 -7.50 -6.25
N ALA A 59 -7.87 -7.13 -6.22
CA ALA A 59 -7.13 -6.96 -4.98
C ALA A 59 -6.02 -5.91 -5.15
N ILE A 60 -5.67 -5.25 -4.06
CA ILE A 60 -4.60 -4.25 -4.02
C ILE A 60 -3.73 -4.51 -2.79
N LEU A 61 -2.42 -4.40 -2.98
CA LEU A 61 -1.48 -4.29 -1.88
C LEU A 61 -1.14 -2.81 -1.67
N THR A 62 -1.32 -2.32 -0.45
CA THR A 62 -0.79 -1.03 -0.02
C THR A 62 0.47 -1.30 0.80
N ILE A 63 1.60 -0.78 0.36
CA ILE A 63 2.91 -1.11 0.92
C ILE A 63 3.83 0.11 0.87
N GLU A 64 4.75 0.21 1.83
CA GLU A 64 5.81 1.22 1.77
C GLU A 64 6.56 1.11 0.44
N HIS A 65 7.14 2.23 -0.02
CA HIS A 65 7.81 2.27 -1.32
C HIS A 65 8.92 1.23 -1.39
N TRP A 66 8.75 0.24 -2.25
CA TRP A 66 9.59 -0.96 -2.29
C TRP A 66 11.07 -0.63 -2.57
N LYS A 67 11.34 0.34 -3.44
CA LYS A 67 12.71 0.73 -3.77
C LYS A 67 13.45 1.36 -2.60
N THR A 68 12.71 1.91 -1.63
CA THR A 68 13.27 2.53 -0.41
C THR A 68 12.72 1.87 0.84
N LYS A 69 12.39 0.58 0.76
CA LYS A 69 11.87 -0.18 1.89
C LYS A 69 12.86 -0.23 3.04
N THR A 70 12.36 -0.59 4.21
CA THR A 70 13.19 -0.74 5.41
C THR A 70 14.44 -1.58 5.12
N PRO A 71 15.64 -1.09 5.51
CA PRO A 71 16.85 -1.89 5.40
C PRO A 71 16.86 -3.10 6.33
N CYS A 72 15.92 -3.16 7.27
CA CYS A 72 15.77 -4.26 8.23
C CYS A 72 14.82 -5.37 7.73
N TYR A 73 14.37 -5.31 6.47
CA TYR A 73 13.48 -6.31 5.87
C TYR A 73 14.04 -7.72 6.05
N HIS A 74 13.25 -8.58 6.70
CA HIS A 74 13.63 -9.96 7.05
C HIS A 74 14.93 -10.08 7.85
N ARG A 75 15.25 -9.07 8.66
CA ARG A 75 16.43 -9.05 9.51
C ARG A 75 16.07 -8.84 10.99
N GLY A 76 17.01 -9.17 11.88
CA GLY A 76 16.79 -9.02 13.33
C GLY A 76 16.58 -7.57 13.79
N CYS A 77 16.98 -6.58 13.00
CA CYS A 77 16.75 -5.16 13.32
C CYS A 77 15.34 -4.68 12.99
N ASP A 78 14.49 -5.52 12.39
CA ASP A 78 13.08 -5.17 12.14
C ASP A 78 12.29 -5.25 13.45
N LYS A 79 12.27 -4.14 14.14
CA LYS A 79 11.71 -4.00 15.51
C LYS A 79 10.73 -2.84 15.56
N PRO A 80 9.84 -2.82 16.58
CA PRO A 80 8.87 -1.73 16.75
C PRO A 80 9.50 -0.33 16.76
N GLU A 81 10.73 -0.21 17.24
CA GLU A 81 11.44 1.08 17.31
C GLU A 81 11.75 1.67 15.93
N THR A 82 11.74 0.85 14.87
CA THR A 82 11.97 1.30 13.50
C THR A 82 10.72 1.83 12.81
N ILE A 83 9.56 1.75 13.46
CA ILE A 83 8.28 2.18 12.87
C ILE A 83 8.17 3.70 12.91
N ASN A 84 7.87 4.30 11.77
CA ASN A 84 7.41 5.67 11.67
C ASN A 84 5.90 5.71 11.86
N TYR A 85 5.43 6.12 13.04
CA TYR A 85 4.01 6.10 13.37
C TYR A 85 3.19 7.11 12.56
N GLU A 86 3.77 8.24 12.17
CA GLU A 86 3.08 9.22 11.32
C GLU A 86 2.78 8.61 9.95
N TYR A 87 3.75 7.94 9.36
CA TYR A 87 3.58 7.24 8.08
C TYR A 87 2.54 6.12 8.20
N LEU A 88 2.64 5.32 9.24
CA LEU A 88 1.67 4.24 9.50
C LEU A 88 0.25 4.80 9.63
N MET A 89 0.07 5.91 10.33
CA MET A 89 -1.24 6.55 10.50
C MET A 89 -1.79 7.08 9.17
N GLU A 90 -0.94 7.62 8.30
CA GLU A 90 -1.38 8.06 6.98
C GLU A 90 -1.88 6.89 6.13
N ILE A 91 -1.17 5.76 6.15
CA ILE A 91 -1.62 4.56 5.43
C ILE A 91 -2.90 3.99 6.06
N LEU A 92 -3.01 4.02 7.38
CA LEU A 92 -4.23 3.59 8.07
C LEU A 92 -5.44 4.43 7.65
N LYS A 93 -5.30 5.76 7.59
CA LYS A 93 -6.35 6.64 7.07
C LYS A 93 -6.78 6.25 5.66
N LEU A 94 -5.81 6.00 4.79
CA LEU A 94 -6.09 5.58 3.41
C LEU A 94 -6.87 4.28 3.37
N ASN A 95 -6.44 3.29 4.15
CA ASN A 95 -7.09 1.98 4.16
C ASN A 95 -8.51 2.04 4.74
N ILE A 96 -8.72 2.82 5.80
CA ILE A 96 -10.05 3.04 6.37
C ILE A 96 -10.96 3.73 5.34
N ALA A 97 -10.49 4.83 4.73
CA ALA A 97 -11.26 5.57 3.74
C ALA A 97 -11.62 4.68 2.54
N SER A 98 -10.67 3.93 2.02
CA SER A 98 -10.92 3.06 0.86
C SER A 98 -11.88 1.92 1.19
N SER A 99 -11.74 1.30 2.35
CA SER A 99 -12.64 0.23 2.79
C SER A 99 -14.06 0.76 3.00
N TYR A 100 -14.20 1.88 3.70
CA TYR A 100 -15.50 2.50 3.94
C TYR A 100 -16.21 2.86 2.64
N LEU A 101 -15.52 3.54 1.73
CA LEU A 101 -16.11 3.97 0.46
C LEU A 101 -16.51 2.77 -0.43
N LYS A 102 -15.78 1.68 -0.38
CA LYS A 102 -16.15 0.46 -1.12
C LYS A 102 -17.37 -0.24 -0.51
N LEU A 103 -17.55 -0.14 0.79
CA LEU A 103 -18.72 -0.74 1.45
C LEU A 103 -20.04 -0.01 1.13
N ILE A 104 -19.99 1.32 0.89
CA ILE A 104 -21.19 2.13 0.64
C ILE A 104 -21.41 2.42 -0.83
N TYR A 105 -20.44 2.20 -1.69
CA TYR A 105 -20.52 2.37 -3.14
C TYR A 105 -20.04 1.12 -3.86
#